data_3b77c929072aade09cad5dafb1433fcd
#
_entry.id   3b77c929072aade09cad5dafb1433fcd
#
_cell.length_a   1.000
_cell.length_b   1.000
_cell.length_c   1.000
_cell.angle_alpha   90.00
_cell.angle_beta   90.00
_cell.angle_gamma   90.00
#
_symmetry.space_group_name_H-M   'P 1'
#
loop_
_entity.id
_entity.type
_entity.pdbx_description
1 polymer ?
#
loop_
_entity_poly.entity_id
_entity_poly.type
_entity_poly.pdbx_seq_one_letter_code
_entity_poly.pdbx_strand_id
1 'polypeptide(L)'
;DVGFEEVARRSRYPRTEAFLSALGRGEVTPGQIAALLRDRLLPQRPEPPPAPQRRSGAGADDDVTVEGVGNLLTRTARCCTPTPGDPIVGFITRGAGVTIHRQDCPNLEQLRRREPERILDVAWRTAPSRRYPVRLHARTTVLEAPLSEITRLVGSEGVRLDGVRTHGEDADTYRIDLDVAVCDVQQLSRLVAKLSGIERVEQVWRGGD
;
A
#
# COMPACT_ATOMS: atom_id res chain seq x y z
N ASP A 1 -34.60 -15.75 3.47
CA ASP A 1 -34.58 -17.19 3.74
C ASP A 1 -33.91 -17.92 2.59
N VAL A 2 -32.88 -18.70 2.88
CA VAL A 2 -32.22 -19.55 1.89
C VAL A 2 -32.85 -20.94 1.99
N GLY A 3 -33.58 -21.35 0.96
CA GLY A 3 -34.23 -22.67 0.92
C GLY A 3 -33.25 -23.81 0.71
N PHE A 4 -33.59 -25.01 1.22
CA PHE A 4 -32.74 -26.23 1.06
C PHE A 4 -32.48 -26.59 -0.42
N GLU A 5 -33.39 -26.25 -1.33
CA GLU A 5 -33.20 -26.45 -2.77
C GLU A 5 -32.02 -25.65 -3.34
N GLU A 6 -31.84 -24.43 -2.90
CA GLU A 6 -30.73 -23.58 -3.35
C GLU A 6 -29.39 -24.10 -2.79
N VAL A 7 -29.39 -24.56 -1.53
CA VAL A 7 -28.20 -25.15 -0.90
C VAL A 7 -27.80 -26.45 -1.60
N ALA A 8 -28.77 -27.32 -1.92
CA ALA A 8 -28.54 -28.58 -2.64
C ALA A 8 -27.92 -28.32 -4.02
N ARG A 9 -28.49 -27.38 -4.77
CA ARG A 9 -27.97 -26.99 -6.10
C ARG A 9 -26.54 -26.47 -6.05
N ARG A 10 -26.21 -25.63 -5.09
CA ARG A 10 -24.85 -25.09 -4.90
C ARG A 10 -23.86 -26.15 -4.45
N SER A 11 -24.34 -27.12 -3.67
CA SER A 11 -23.54 -28.28 -3.26
C SER A 11 -23.42 -29.36 -4.36
N ARG A 12 -23.87 -29.05 -5.60
CA ARG A 12 -23.85 -29.92 -6.79
C ARG A 12 -24.70 -31.19 -6.64
N TYR A 13 -25.75 -31.15 -5.82
CA TYR A 13 -26.70 -32.23 -5.73
C TYR A 13 -27.92 -31.95 -6.62
N PRO A 14 -28.37 -32.92 -7.46
CA PRO A 14 -29.46 -32.71 -8.42
C PRO A 14 -30.82 -32.59 -7.76
N ARG A 15 -30.99 -33.09 -6.53
CA ARG A 15 -32.22 -33.06 -5.75
C ARG A 15 -31.94 -32.80 -4.27
N THR A 16 -32.86 -32.11 -3.61
CA THR A 16 -32.77 -31.79 -2.16
C THR A 16 -32.71 -33.04 -1.29
N GLU A 17 -33.41 -34.10 -1.66
CA GLU A 17 -33.43 -35.37 -0.92
C GLU A 17 -32.04 -36.04 -0.94
N ALA A 18 -31.33 -36.03 -2.08
CA ALA A 18 -29.98 -36.55 -2.21
C ALA A 18 -28.99 -35.79 -1.35
N PHE A 19 -29.16 -34.45 -1.31
CA PHE A 19 -28.35 -33.56 -0.46
C PHE A 19 -28.58 -33.84 1.04
N LEU A 20 -29.85 -33.94 1.48
CA LEU A 20 -30.20 -34.23 2.88
C LEU A 20 -29.69 -35.62 3.31
N SER A 21 -29.76 -36.63 2.41
CA SER A 21 -29.22 -37.94 2.65
C SER A 21 -27.69 -37.92 2.80
N ALA A 22 -26.97 -37.17 1.96
CA ALA A 22 -25.53 -36.97 2.06
C ALA A 22 -25.13 -36.24 3.35
N LEU A 23 -25.92 -35.27 3.76
CA LEU A 23 -25.74 -34.55 5.02
C LEU A 23 -25.93 -35.50 6.22
N GLY A 24 -26.96 -36.34 6.19
CA GLY A 24 -27.21 -37.35 7.24
C GLY A 24 -26.13 -38.41 7.34
N ARG A 25 -25.45 -38.72 6.24
CA ARG A 25 -24.29 -39.67 6.21
C ARG A 25 -22.96 -38.97 6.55
N GLY A 26 -22.95 -37.64 6.75
CA GLY A 26 -21.72 -36.91 7.05
C GLY A 26 -20.83 -36.67 5.84
N GLU A 27 -21.29 -36.96 4.61
CA GLU A 27 -20.55 -36.66 3.37
C GLU A 27 -20.46 -35.15 3.10
N VAL A 28 -21.42 -34.39 3.62
CA VAL A 28 -21.44 -32.94 3.61
C VAL A 28 -21.45 -32.43 5.05
N THR A 29 -20.51 -31.60 5.40
CA THR A 29 -20.41 -31.07 6.77
C THR A 29 -21.12 -29.71 6.89
N PRO A 30 -21.68 -29.37 8.08
CA PRO A 30 -22.26 -28.05 8.32
C PRO A 30 -21.28 -26.89 8.02
N GLY A 31 -19.98 -27.10 8.22
CA GLY A 31 -18.94 -26.12 7.90
C GLY A 31 -18.80 -25.82 6.41
N GLN A 32 -18.98 -26.86 5.56
CA GLN A 32 -18.98 -26.69 4.10
C GLN A 32 -20.22 -25.91 3.65
N ILE A 33 -21.40 -26.18 4.25
CA ILE A 33 -22.62 -25.43 4.00
C ILE A 33 -22.48 -23.98 4.43
N ALA A 34 -21.92 -23.74 5.63
CA ALA A 34 -21.66 -22.40 6.13
C ALA A 34 -20.70 -21.60 5.21
N ALA A 35 -19.68 -22.27 4.65
CA ALA A 35 -18.76 -21.65 3.70
C ALA A 35 -19.48 -21.26 2.40
N LEU A 36 -20.35 -22.11 1.86
CA LEU A 36 -21.14 -21.83 0.65
C LEU A 36 -22.18 -20.70 0.84
N LEU A 37 -22.65 -20.52 2.06
CA LEU A 37 -23.66 -19.51 2.41
C LEU A 37 -23.05 -18.21 2.97
N ARG A 38 -21.74 -18.19 3.25
CA ARG A 38 -21.04 -17.07 3.88
C ARG A 38 -21.28 -15.75 3.15
N ASP A 39 -21.29 -15.76 1.83
CA ASP A 39 -21.49 -14.57 1.00
C ASP A 39 -22.91 -13.98 1.10
N ARG A 40 -23.89 -14.75 1.59
CA ARG A 40 -25.27 -14.29 1.75
C ARG A 40 -25.68 -14.07 3.20
N LEU A 41 -25.10 -14.80 4.13
CA LEU A 41 -25.45 -14.72 5.56
C LEU A 41 -24.66 -13.61 6.28
N LEU A 42 -23.48 -13.28 5.79
CA LEU A 42 -22.83 -12.05 6.21
C LEU A 42 -23.50 -10.91 5.43
N PRO A 43 -24.05 -9.88 6.12
CA PRO A 43 -24.41 -8.65 5.44
C PRO A 43 -23.20 -8.28 4.60
N GLN A 44 -23.38 -8.16 3.29
CA GLN A 44 -22.32 -7.65 2.41
C GLN A 44 -21.83 -6.39 3.09
N ARG A 45 -20.64 -6.51 3.71
CA ARG A 45 -19.94 -5.33 4.19
C ARG A 45 -20.00 -4.41 2.98
N PRO A 46 -20.65 -3.22 3.06
CA PRO A 46 -20.71 -2.34 1.91
C PRO A 46 -19.29 -2.34 1.37
N GLU A 47 -19.13 -2.78 0.11
CA GLU A 47 -17.83 -2.74 -0.56
C GLU A 47 -17.26 -1.39 -0.17
N PRO A 48 -16.08 -1.35 0.47
CA PRO A 48 -15.50 -0.07 0.84
C PRO A 48 -15.56 0.73 -0.46
N PRO A 49 -16.15 1.95 -0.45
CA PRO A 49 -16.38 2.73 -1.67
C PRO A 49 -15.08 2.59 -2.45
N PRO A 50 -15.14 2.18 -3.74
CA PRO A 50 -13.97 1.79 -4.52
C PRO A 50 -12.90 2.80 -4.17
N ALA A 51 -11.84 2.33 -3.51
CA ALA A 51 -10.80 3.20 -2.96
C ALA A 51 -10.54 4.18 -4.08
N PRO A 52 -10.71 5.52 -3.87
CA PRO A 52 -10.77 6.46 -4.96
C PRO A 52 -9.70 6.02 -5.91
N GLN A 53 -10.13 5.49 -7.05
CA GLN A 53 -9.20 4.99 -8.06
C GLN A 53 -8.30 6.17 -8.22
N ARG A 54 -7.14 6.11 -7.53
CA ARG A 54 -6.11 7.09 -7.75
C ARG A 54 -5.97 6.99 -9.24
N ARG A 55 -6.63 7.91 -9.94
CA ARG A 55 -6.35 8.12 -11.33
C ARG A 55 -4.84 8.13 -11.33
N SER A 56 -4.27 6.99 -11.70
CA SER A 56 -2.92 6.93 -12.17
C SER A 56 -2.96 7.88 -13.36
N GLY A 57 -2.94 9.17 -13.02
CA GLY A 57 -2.58 10.18 -13.95
C GLY A 57 -1.23 9.69 -14.40
N ALA A 58 -1.22 9.09 -15.58
CA ALA A 58 -0.07 9.01 -16.42
C ALA A 58 0.26 10.45 -16.84
N GLY A 59 0.44 11.32 -15.83
CA GLY A 59 1.16 12.55 -15.95
C GLY A 59 2.62 12.14 -15.91
N ALA A 60 3.33 12.35 -17.02
CA ALA A 60 4.77 12.42 -17.00
C ALA A 60 5.14 13.20 -15.72
N ASP A 61 6.01 12.62 -14.89
CA ASP A 61 6.55 13.35 -13.75
C ASP A 61 7.47 14.44 -14.31
N ASP A 62 6.88 15.60 -14.64
CA ASP A 62 7.59 16.78 -15.15
C ASP A 62 8.66 17.30 -14.16
N ASP A 63 8.69 16.74 -12.96
CA ASP A 63 9.59 17.15 -11.88
C ASP A 63 10.98 16.49 -11.96
N VAL A 64 11.21 15.58 -12.93
CA VAL A 64 12.49 14.88 -13.11
C VAL A 64 13.04 15.14 -14.51
N THR A 65 14.31 15.50 -14.61
CA THR A 65 15.07 15.55 -15.88
C THR A 65 15.88 14.30 -16.06
N VAL A 66 15.87 13.75 -17.27
CA VAL A 66 16.73 12.63 -17.68
C VAL A 66 17.92 13.21 -18.45
N GLU A 67 19.13 12.95 -17.97
CA GLU A 67 20.34 13.44 -18.68
C GLU A 67 20.45 12.78 -20.06
N GLY A 68 20.66 13.63 -21.10
CA GLY A 68 20.94 13.17 -22.45
C GLY A 68 19.73 12.75 -23.30
N VAL A 69 18.50 12.69 -22.77
CA VAL A 69 17.31 12.32 -23.51
C VAL A 69 16.15 13.24 -23.18
N GLY A 70 15.75 14.06 -24.13
CA GLY A 70 14.59 14.96 -23.95
C GLY A 70 13.28 14.19 -23.87
N ASN A 71 12.42 14.59 -22.94
CA ASN A 71 10.98 14.28 -22.87
C ASN A 71 10.58 12.80 -22.81
N LEU A 72 11.30 11.96 -22.07
CA LEU A 72 10.82 10.61 -21.74
C LEU A 72 9.71 10.69 -20.68
N LEU A 73 8.68 9.86 -20.85
CA LEU A 73 7.66 9.69 -19.82
C LEU A 73 8.33 9.12 -18.55
N THR A 74 8.30 9.88 -17.48
CA THR A 74 8.82 9.46 -16.18
C THR A 74 7.69 9.17 -15.21
N ARG A 75 7.90 8.23 -14.30
CA ARG A 75 6.99 7.93 -13.19
C ARG A 75 7.78 7.49 -11.96
N THR A 76 7.31 7.86 -10.80
CA THR A 76 7.91 7.44 -9.52
C THR A 76 7.61 5.97 -9.21
N ALA A 77 8.61 5.24 -8.72
CA ALA A 77 8.48 3.85 -8.30
C ALA A 77 7.65 3.74 -7.02
N ARG A 78 6.71 2.79 -6.97
CA ARG A 78 5.87 2.55 -5.79
C ARG A 78 6.64 1.90 -4.64
N CYS A 79 7.65 1.10 -4.95
CA CYS A 79 8.44 0.36 -3.96
C CYS A 79 9.31 1.23 -3.04
N CYS A 80 9.63 2.47 -3.45
CA CYS A 80 10.48 3.38 -2.68
C CYS A 80 9.96 4.82 -2.62
N THR A 81 8.92 5.14 -3.40
CA THR A 81 8.23 6.44 -3.40
C THR A 81 9.18 7.63 -3.29
N PRO A 82 10.09 7.88 -4.27
CA PRO A 82 11.08 8.94 -4.18
C PRO A 82 10.41 10.31 -4.05
N THR A 83 11.03 11.19 -3.27
CA THR A 83 10.60 12.58 -3.04
C THR A 83 11.72 13.55 -3.43
N PRO A 84 11.41 14.79 -3.82
CA PRO A 84 12.43 15.78 -4.14
C PRO A 84 13.47 15.92 -3.05
N GLY A 85 14.74 15.86 -3.46
CA GLY A 85 15.89 15.85 -2.56
C GLY A 85 16.42 14.45 -2.21
N ASP A 86 15.66 13.36 -2.49
CA ASP A 86 16.23 12.01 -2.46
C ASP A 86 17.25 11.85 -3.60
N PRO A 87 18.36 11.13 -3.40
CA PRO A 87 19.20 10.65 -4.50
C PRO A 87 18.40 9.64 -5.34
N ILE A 88 18.28 9.90 -6.64
CA ILE A 88 17.43 9.13 -7.54
C ILE A 88 18.19 8.52 -8.70
N VAL A 89 17.63 7.45 -9.26
CA VAL A 89 18.13 6.74 -10.44
C VAL A 89 16.92 6.34 -11.29
N GLY A 90 17.03 6.49 -12.60
CA GLY A 90 16.05 6.06 -13.58
C GLY A 90 16.29 4.61 -14.03
N PHE A 91 15.21 3.88 -14.25
CA PHE A 91 15.23 2.57 -14.88
C PHE A 91 14.32 2.56 -16.11
N ILE A 92 14.88 2.25 -17.28
CA ILE A 92 14.14 2.16 -18.55
C ILE A 92 13.22 0.94 -18.49
N THR A 93 11.91 1.15 -18.56
CA THR A 93 10.93 0.06 -18.62
C THR A 93 10.56 -0.28 -20.06
N ARG A 94 10.21 -1.54 -20.35
CA ARG A 94 9.79 -1.95 -21.69
C ARG A 94 8.41 -1.36 -22.00
N GLY A 95 8.37 -0.33 -22.82
CA GLY A 95 7.12 0.29 -23.32
C GLY A 95 6.43 1.29 -22.40
N ALA A 96 6.96 1.59 -21.21
CA ALA A 96 6.31 2.49 -20.23
C ALA A 96 7.20 3.67 -19.77
N GLY A 97 8.25 4.00 -20.51
CA GLY A 97 9.16 5.10 -20.19
C GLY A 97 10.15 4.76 -19.06
N VAL A 98 10.50 5.73 -18.24
CA VAL A 98 11.49 5.62 -17.17
C VAL A 98 10.80 5.59 -15.80
N THR A 99 11.11 4.59 -14.98
CA THR A 99 10.68 4.54 -13.58
C THR A 99 11.78 5.09 -12.70
N ILE A 100 11.44 6.08 -11.87
CA ILE A 100 12.37 6.76 -10.98
C ILE A 100 12.38 6.05 -9.63
N HIS A 101 13.53 5.58 -9.22
CA HIS A 101 13.78 4.95 -7.93
C HIS A 101 14.68 5.79 -7.06
N ARG A 102 14.61 5.59 -5.75
CA ARG A 102 15.68 6.04 -4.85
C ARG A 102 16.92 5.17 -5.10
N GLN A 103 18.08 5.77 -4.97
CA GLN A 103 19.36 5.08 -5.18
C GLN A 103 19.59 3.89 -4.22
N ASP A 104 19.03 3.97 -3.00
CA ASP A 104 19.12 2.94 -1.96
C ASP A 104 17.97 1.90 -2.01
N CYS A 105 17.17 1.89 -3.08
CA CYS A 105 16.04 0.97 -3.21
C CYS A 105 16.49 -0.47 -3.42
N PRO A 106 16.08 -1.44 -2.57
CA PRO A 106 16.44 -2.85 -2.76
C PRO A 106 16.02 -3.45 -4.10
N ASN A 107 14.84 -3.02 -4.61
CA ASN A 107 14.36 -3.47 -5.91
C ASN A 107 15.23 -2.92 -7.06
N LEU A 108 15.72 -1.67 -6.94
CA LEU A 108 16.64 -1.10 -7.92
C LEU A 108 17.97 -1.86 -7.94
N GLU A 109 18.48 -2.27 -6.79
CA GLU A 109 19.71 -3.03 -6.70
C GLU A 109 19.62 -4.38 -7.45
N GLN A 110 18.46 -5.05 -7.37
CA GLN A 110 18.23 -6.27 -8.15
C GLN A 110 18.15 -6.00 -9.66
N LEU A 111 17.49 -4.89 -10.06
CA LEU A 111 17.39 -4.47 -11.46
C LEU A 111 18.78 -4.10 -12.02
N ARG A 112 19.60 -3.39 -11.25
CA ARG A 112 20.96 -3.01 -11.62
C ARG A 112 21.86 -4.22 -11.87
N ARG A 113 21.68 -5.30 -11.11
CA ARG A 113 22.44 -6.55 -11.31
C ARG A 113 22.01 -7.33 -12.56
N ARG A 114 20.71 -7.25 -12.91
CA ARG A 114 20.15 -8.03 -14.03
C ARG A 114 20.25 -7.33 -15.37
N GLU A 115 20.00 -6.03 -15.42
CA GLU A 115 19.89 -5.22 -16.63
C GLU A 115 20.59 -3.85 -16.40
N PRO A 116 21.94 -3.82 -16.19
CA PRO A 116 22.66 -2.59 -15.87
C PRO A 116 22.60 -1.53 -16.98
N GLU A 117 22.44 -1.96 -18.23
CA GLU A 117 22.33 -1.09 -19.40
C GLU A 117 21.05 -0.27 -19.46
N ARG A 118 20.08 -0.56 -18.58
CA ARG A 118 18.80 0.15 -18.50
C ARG A 118 18.75 1.17 -17.37
N ILE A 119 19.88 1.35 -16.68
CA ILE A 119 20.03 2.36 -15.65
C ILE A 119 20.37 3.69 -16.30
N LEU A 120 19.69 4.76 -15.85
CA LEU A 120 19.92 6.13 -16.31
C LEU A 120 20.17 7.07 -15.13
N ASP A 121 21.06 8.01 -15.34
CA ASP A 121 21.23 9.14 -14.42
C ASP A 121 20.10 10.14 -14.63
N VAL A 122 19.49 10.54 -13.53
CA VAL A 122 18.35 11.45 -13.51
C VAL A 122 18.50 12.44 -12.35
N ALA A 123 17.93 13.61 -12.51
CA ALA A 123 17.97 14.66 -11.48
C ALA A 123 16.58 15.27 -11.26
N TRP A 124 16.32 15.71 -10.03
CA TRP A 124 15.13 16.50 -9.73
C TRP A 124 15.23 17.89 -10.40
N ARG A 125 14.14 18.32 -10.99
CA ARG A 125 14.00 19.71 -11.43
C ARG A 125 13.90 20.64 -10.20
N THR A 126 14.38 21.86 -10.37
CA THR A 126 14.34 22.88 -9.32
C THR A 126 12.88 23.32 -9.08
N ALA A 127 12.43 23.26 -7.83
CA ALA A 127 11.10 23.62 -7.33
C ALA A 127 9.94 22.66 -7.72
N PRO A 128 9.75 21.58 -6.96
CA PRO A 128 8.55 20.76 -7.08
C PRO A 128 7.30 21.55 -6.67
N SER A 129 6.30 21.60 -7.55
CA SER A 129 5.05 22.33 -7.34
C SER A 129 3.95 21.51 -6.66
N ARG A 130 4.22 20.24 -6.30
CA ARG A 130 3.23 19.30 -5.79
C ARG A 130 3.72 18.57 -4.54
N ARG A 131 2.80 17.84 -3.91
CA ARG A 131 3.11 16.94 -2.80
C ARG A 131 3.32 15.51 -3.31
N TYR A 132 4.28 14.82 -2.70
CA TYR A 132 4.69 13.47 -3.06
C TYR A 132 4.17 12.48 -2.03
N PRO A 133 3.48 11.42 -2.47
CA PRO A 133 2.97 10.41 -1.55
C PRO A 133 4.13 9.56 -1.01
N VAL A 134 4.17 9.38 0.29
CA VAL A 134 5.13 8.53 1.00
C VAL A 134 4.38 7.67 1.98
N ARG A 135 4.78 6.39 2.10
CA ARG A 135 4.32 5.51 3.17
C ARG A 135 5.38 5.45 4.25
N LEU A 136 4.96 5.72 5.48
CA LEU A 136 5.74 5.54 6.68
C LEU A 136 5.14 4.41 7.50
N HIS A 137 5.98 3.66 8.18
CA HIS A 137 5.61 2.66 9.15
C HIS A 137 6.16 3.06 10.51
N ALA A 138 5.35 2.91 11.54
CA ALA A 138 5.78 3.09 12.92
C ALA A 138 5.46 1.81 13.70
N ARG A 139 6.43 1.28 14.43
CA ARG A 139 6.24 0.16 15.35
C ARG A 139 6.08 0.69 16.76
N THR A 140 5.10 0.17 17.49
CA THR A 140 4.78 0.59 18.85
C THR A 140 4.31 -0.60 19.70
N THR A 141 4.52 -0.53 21.01
CA THR A 141 4.02 -1.53 21.98
C THR A 141 2.62 -1.21 22.51
N VAL A 142 2.08 -0.04 22.22
CA VAL A 142 0.71 0.41 22.59
C VAL A 142 0.11 1.12 21.40
N LEU A 143 -1.20 1.00 21.16
CA LEU A 143 -1.83 1.56 19.98
C LEU A 143 -2.43 2.95 20.19
N GLU A 144 -3.22 3.14 21.24
CA GLU A 144 -4.10 4.33 21.38
C GLU A 144 -3.34 5.65 21.54
N ALA A 145 -2.41 5.72 22.49
CA ALA A 145 -1.68 6.96 22.80
C ALA A 145 -0.77 7.40 21.64
N PRO A 146 0.10 6.53 21.07
CA PRO A 146 0.93 6.90 19.93
C PRO A 146 0.11 7.28 18.69
N LEU A 147 -1.01 6.61 18.41
CA LEU A 147 -1.84 6.93 17.24
C LEU A 147 -2.38 8.36 17.30
N SER A 148 -2.89 8.77 18.47
CA SER A 148 -3.40 10.14 18.68
C SER A 148 -2.29 11.18 18.55
N GLU A 149 -1.10 10.91 19.09
CA GLU A 149 0.04 11.81 19.04
C GLU A 149 0.62 11.90 17.62
N ILE A 150 0.75 10.78 16.90
CA ILE A 150 1.17 10.71 15.50
C ILE A 150 0.26 11.58 14.62
N THR A 151 -1.06 11.41 14.74
CA THR A 151 -2.01 12.16 13.90
C THR A 151 -1.94 13.65 14.16
N ARG A 152 -1.83 14.06 15.42
CA ARG A 152 -1.66 15.47 15.81
C ARG A 152 -0.35 16.05 15.27
N LEU A 153 0.74 15.29 15.36
CA LEU A 153 2.07 15.71 14.92
C LEU A 153 2.14 15.86 13.41
N VAL A 154 1.61 14.92 12.64
CA VAL A 154 1.53 15.01 11.17
C VAL A 154 0.81 16.29 10.76
N GLY A 155 -0.32 16.61 11.41
CA GLY A 155 -1.06 17.86 11.14
C GLY A 155 -0.24 19.12 11.46
N SER A 156 0.48 19.12 12.59
CA SER A 156 1.30 20.28 13.01
C SER A 156 2.50 20.56 12.10
N GLU A 157 3.03 19.53 11.43
CA GLU A 157 4.13 19.67 10.45
C GLU A 157 3.67 20.14 9.06
N GLY A 158 2.39 20.43 8.89
CA GLY A 158 1.82 20.83 7.61
C GLY A 158 1.89 19.70 6.55
N VAL A 159 2.06 18.48 6.99
CA VAL A 159 2.03 17.30 6.14
C VAL A 159 0.59 16.83 5.96
N ARG A 160 0.22 16.48 4.73
CA ARG A 160 -1.12 15.94 4.48
C ARG A 160 -1.13 14.45 4.83
N LEU A 161 -2.09 14.06 5.65
CA LEU A 161 -2.36 12.66 6.00
C LEU A 161 -3.46 12.13 5.07
N ASP A 162 -3.12 11.18 4.20
CA ASP A 162 -4.04 10.58 3.24
C ASP A 162 -4.68 9.29 3.79
N GLY A 163 -4.04 8.62 4.74
CA GLY A 163 -4.58 7.42 5.37
C GLY A 163 -3.76 6.92 6.54
N VAL A 164 -4.41 6.19 7.43
CA VAL A 164 -3.79 5.48 8.56
C VAL A 164 -4.36 4.06 8.59
N ARG A 165 -3.50 3.09 8.77
CA ARG A 165 -3.87 1.68 9.00
C ARG A 165 -3.07 1.15 10.17
N THR A 166 -3.69 0.28 10.94
CA THR A 166 -3.06 -0.35 12.11
C THR A 166 -3.10 -1.87 11.95
N HIS A 167 -2.01 -2.52 12.29
CA HIS A 167 -1.86 -3.97 12.23
C HIS A 167 -1.26 -4.46 13.56
N GLY A 168 -1.82 -5.52 14.15
CA GLY A 168 -1.14 -6.28 15.19
C GLY A 168 -0.05 -7.13 14.53
N GLU A 169 1.19 -7.02 14.98
CA GLU A 169 2.30 -7.88 14.52
C GLU A 169 2.46 -9.08 15.46
N ASP A 170 2.43 -8.84 16.78
CA ASP A 170 2.51 -9.84 17.84
C ASP A 170 1.55 -9.50 18.97
N ALA A 171 1.61 -10.24 20.10
CA ALA A 171 0.72 -10.06 21.25
C ALA A 171 0.75 -8.61 21.82
N ASP A 172 1.93 -7.97 21.79
CA ASP A 172 2.16 -6.65 22.39
C ASP A 172 2.81 -5.67 21.40
N THR A 173 2.80 -5.97 20.10
CA THR A 173 3.43 -5.12 19.09
C THR A 173 2.45 -4.77 17.98
N TYR A 174 2.38 -3.50 17.65
CA TYR A 174 1.51 -2.95 16.61
C TYR A 174 2.34 -2.21 15.57
N ARG A 175 1.93 -2.32 14.32
CA ARG A 175 2.42 -1.48 13.22
C ARG A 175 1.36 -0.48 12.81
N ILE A 176 1.74 0.77 12.72
CA ILE A 176 0.93 1.87 12.21
C ILE A 176 1.48 2.26 10.84
N ASP A 177 0.69 2.08 9.80
CA ASP A 177 1.02 2.51 8.44
C ASP A 177 0.40 3.87 8.19
N LEU A 178 1.21 4.84 7.80
CA LEU A 178 0.83 6.22 7.50
C LEU A 178 1.04 6.50 6.02
N ASP A 179 -0.02 6.78 5.30
CA ASP A 179 0.06 7.34 3.95
C ASP A 179 0.07 8.87 4.08
N VAL A 180 1.21 9.49 3.81
CA VAL A 180 1.40 10.95 3.92
C VAL A 180 1.80 11.55 2.59
N ALA A 181 1.57 12.86 2.43
CA ALA A 181 2.04 13.60 1.26
C ALA A 181 2.90 14.80 1.69
N VAL A 182 4.17 14.76 1.30
CA VAL A 182 5.22 15.73 1.65
C VAL A 182 5.69 16.53 0.45
N CYS A 183 6.30 17.68 0.67
CA CYS A 183 6.86 18.51 -0.40
C CYS A 183 8.26 18.05 -0.82
N ASP A 184 9.08 17.64 0.14
CA ASP A 184 10.47 17.26 -0.07
C ASP A 184 10.99 16.29 1.00
N VAL A 185 12.23 15.82 0.81
CA VAL A 185 12.91 14.92 1.76
C VAL A 185 13.22 15.59 3.11
N GLN A 186 13.37 16.92 3.15
CA GLN A 186 13.66 17.63 4.39
C GLN A 186 12.43 17.64 5.30
N GLN A 187 11.25 17.94 4.73
CA GLN A 187 9.98 17.84 5.47
C GLN A 187 9.75 16.41 5.97
N LEU A 188 10.02 15.41 5.12
CA LEU A 188 9.92 14.00 5.49
C LEU A 188 10.86 13.64 6.64
N SER A 189 12.13 14.06 6.58
CA SER A 189 13.13 13.77 7.61
C SER A 189 12.76 14.39 8.95
N ARG A 190 12.25 15.65 8.95
CA ARG A 190 11.73 16.29 10.17
C ARG A 190 10.56 15.51 10.76
N LEU A 191 9.63 15.08 9.91
CA LEU A 191 8.49 14.27 10.36
C LEU A 191 8.95 12.95 10.99
N VAL A 192 9.83 12.20 10.31
CA VAL A 192 10.36 10.92 10.82
C VAL A 192 11.08 11.11 12.14
N ALA A 193 11.94 12.14 12.26
CA ALA A 193 12.66 12.43 13.51
C ALA A 193 11.69 12.71 14.68
N LYS A 194 10.63 13.48 14.44
CA LYS A 194 9.62 13.78 15.47
C LYS A 194 8.77 12.55 15.82
N LEU A 195 8.37 11.75 14.84
CA LEU A 195 7.63 10.50 15.08
C LEU A 195 8.47 9.51 15.89
N SER A 196 9.77 9.40 15.64
CA SER A 196 10.68 8.57 16.41
C SER A 196 10.89 9.05 17.85
N GLY A 197 10.55 10.30 18.15
CA GLY A 197 10.60 10.88 19.51
C GLY A 197 9.33 10.65 20.33
N ILE A 198 8.28 10.07 19.75
CA ILE A 198 7.03 9.78 20.47
C ILE A 198 7.28 8.62 21.45
N GLU A 199 6.81 8.77 22.69
CA GLU A 199 6.88 7.72 23.68
C GLU A 199 6.20 6.44 23.20
N ARG A 200 6.83 5.29 23.40
CA ARG A 200 6.36 3.96 22.98
C ARG A 200 6.43 3.68 21.47
N VAL A 201 6.90 4.60 20.65
CA VAL A 201 7.29 4.33 19.27
C VAL A 201 8.73 3.82 19.26
N GLU A 202 8.91 2.56 18.89
CA GLU A 202 10.22 1.90 18.89
C GLU A 202 11.02 2.18 17.62
N GLN A 203 10.33 2.23 16.49
CA GLN A 203 10.96 2.40 15.19
C GLN A 203 10.02 3.11 14.21
N VAL A 204 10.58 3.99 13.40
CA VAL A 204 9.89 4.60 12.25
C VAL A 204 10.73 4.38 11.00
N TRP A 205 10.13 3.89 9.94
CA TRP A 205 10.84 3.70 8.67
C TRP A 205 9.94 4.03 7.47
N ARG A 206 10.58 4.31 6.36
CA ARG A 206 9.94 4.55 5.08
C ARG A 206 9.80 3.23 4.33
N GLY A 207 8.61 2.92 3.89
CA GLY A 207 8.31 1.71 3.13
C GLY A 207 7.63 2.01 1.81
N GLY A 208 7.68 1.00 0.90
CA GLY A 208 6.84 0.90 -0.27
C GLY A 208 6.03 -0.41 -0.19
N ASP A 209 5.09 -0.58 -1.10
CA ASP A 209 4.36 -1.85 -1.26
C ASP A 209 5.28 -2.95 -1.79
#